data_37b3b8859e2014d753f36a5feeeb5edd
#
_entry.id   37b3b8859e2014d753f36a5feeeb5edd
#
_cell.length_a   1.000
_cell.length_b   1.000
_cell.length_c   1.000
_cell.angle_alpha   90.00
_cell.angle_beta   90.00
_cell.angle_gamma   90.00
#
_symmetry.space_group_name_H-M   'P 1'
#
loop_
_entity.id
_entity.type
_entity.pdbx_description
1 polymer ?
#
loop_
_entity_poly.entity_id
_entity_poly.type
_entity_poly.pdbx_seq_one_letter_code
_entity_poly.pdbx_strand_id
1 'polypeptide(L)'
;MAEFNVGDIREIPLKTAMAMDLAYDARPWLADKEHWRAFTDAWIVRQYGMRDPARLTDLLVRYWDLEMPVRSMIILERMSQYTILDEAILKKIEGAADKRRAMVEYVRSIEVPTGGRYGKMGRDELRRNAPAWERLWKDANALTPEIRSDRHSFYYDFVLLQIATSRLMNLWGGELFRAFDAISAERFAEAADHMEKAKDYVRELAECRARAEHGKWKGWFDGDQLYPWTNHMWGFHYERELAAETEMIRMLRAWSARP
;
A
#
# COMPACT_ATOMS: atom_id res chain seq x y z
N MET A 1 -5.74 25.23 -22.90
CA MET A 1 -6.55 24.74 -21.77
C MET A 1 -5.91 23.46 -21.31
N ALA A 2 -5.60 23.32 -20.03
CA ALA A 2 -5.07 22.06 -19.46
C ALA A 2 -6.20 21.42 -18.64
N GLU A 3 -6.44 20.15 -18.86
CA GLU A 3 -7.39 19.35 -18.10
C GLU A 3 -6.59 18.39 -17.20
N PHE A 4 -6.89 18.44 -15.90
CA PHE A 4 -6.27 17.56 -14.92
C PHE A 4 -7.31 16.58 -14.40
N ASN A 5 -7.11 15.29 -14.68
CA ASN A 5 -7.85 14.24 -14.00
C ASN A 5 -7.15 13.95 -12.67
N VAL A 6 -7.74 14.41 -11.59
CA VAL A 6 -7.13 14.29 -10.24
C VAL A 6 -7.68 13.11 -9.43
N GLY A 7 -8.53 12.26 -10.02
CA GLY A 7 -9.09 11.11 -9.29
C GLY A 7 -9.63 11.53 -7.91
N ASP A 8 -9.12 10.91 -6.85
CA ASP A 8 -9.48 11.24 -5.47
C ASP A 8 -8.67 12.42 -4.95
N ILE A 9 -9.26 13.61 -5.05
CA ILE A 9 -8.65 14.90 -4.64
C ILE A 9 -8.16 14.88 -3.18
N ARG A 10 -8.83 14.11 -2.31
CA ARG A 10 -8.48 14.04 -0.90
C ARG A 10 -7.03 13.61 -0.67
N GLU A 11 -6.53 12.66 -1.46
CA GLU A 11 -5.27 11.99 -1.16
C GLU A 11 -4.03 12.66 -1.74
N ILE A 12 -4.20 13.69 -2.59
CA ILE A 12 -3.10 14.32 -3.31
C ILE A 12 -3.07 15.86 -3.24
N PRO A 13 -3.27 16.48 -2.05
CA PRO A 13 -3.42 17.94 -1.96
C PRO A 13 -2.17 18.70 -2.42
N LEU A 14 -0.95 18.21 -2.11
CA LEU A 14 0.29 18.86 -2.56
C LEU A 14 0.45 18.76 -4.07
N LYS A 15 0.28 17.56 -4.66
CA LYS A 15 0.41 17.36 -6.11
C LYS A 15 -0.62 18.20 -6.88
N THR A 16 -1.85 18.29 -6.38
CA THR A 16 -2.89 19.13 -6.95
C THR A 16 -2.50 20.60 -6.87
N ALA A 17 -1.99 21.07 -5.72
CA ALA A 17 -1.53 22.44 -5.57
C ALA A 17 -0.39 22.80 -6.53
N MET A 18 0.59 21.89 -6.70
CA MET A 18 1.69 22.06 -7.66
C MET A 18 1.19 22.13 -9.10
N ALA A 19 0.27 21.24 -9.48
CA ALA A 19 -0.29 21.21 -10.83
C ALA A 19 -1.08 22.49 -11.14
N MET A 20 -1.85 23.01 -10.17
CA MET A 20 -2.60 24.24 -10.32
C MET A 20 -1.70 25.48 -10.40
N ASP A 21 -0.63 25.53 -9.60
CA ASP A 21 0.37 26.61 -9.64
C ASP A 21 1.10 26.66 -10.99
N LEU A 22 1.58 25.48 -11.45
CA LEU A 22 2.19 25.33 -12.77
C LEU A 22 1.24 25.73 -13.91
N ALA A 23 -0.06 25.37 -13.82
CA ALA A 23 -1.05 25.73 -14.82
C ALA A 23 -1.37 27.23 -14.81
N TYR A 24 -1.26 27.89 -13.65
CA TYR A 24 -1.50 29.32 -13.51
C TYR A 24 -0.32 30.15 -14.06
N ASP A 25 0.91 29.79 -13.68
CA ASP A 25 2.14 30.44 -14.19
C ASP A 25 3.30 29.44 -14.30
N ALA A 26 3.55 28.98 -15.52
CA ALA A 26 4.63 28.05 -15.78
C ALA A 26 6.05 28.68 -15.77
N ARG A 27 6.16 30.01 -15.80
CA ARG A 27 7.47 30.69 -15.93
C ARG A 27 8.46 30.37 -14.83
N PRO A 28 8.11 30.37 -13.52
CA PRO A 28 9.04 29.98 -12.47
C PRO A 28 9.51 28.52 -12.61
N TRP A 29 8.60 27.61 -12.99
CA TRP A 29 8.85 26.18 -13.16
C TRP A 29 9.77 25.87 -14.34
N LEU A 30 9.70 26.67 -15.40
CA LEU A 30 10.57 26.54 -16.57
C LEU A 30 11.93 27.21 -16.36
N ALA A 31 11.97 28.27 -15.55
CA ALA A 31 13.20 29.02 -15.28
C ALA A 31 14.12 28.31 -14.29
N ASP A 32 13.56 27.59 -13.33
CA ASP A 32 14.30 26.89 -12.28
C ASP A 32 13.78 25.46 -12.10
N LYS A 33 14.66 24.49 -12.36
CA LYS A 33 14.35 23.05 -12.21
C LYS A 33 14.11 22.65 -10.75
N GLU A 34 14.61 23.42 -9.79
CA GLU A 34 14.43 23.19 -8.36
C GLU A 34 13.23 23.95 -7.78
N HIS A 35 12.48 24.70 -8.59
CA HIS A 35 11.32 25.46 -8.17
C HIS A 35 10.28 24.61 -7.39
N TRP A 36 10.12 23.34 -7.78
CA TRP A 36 9.26 22.41 -7.09
C TRP A 36 9.60 22.26 -5.59
N ARG A 37 10.89 22.31 -5.24
CA ARG A 37 11.34 22.20 -3.84
C ARG A 37 10.95 23.46 -3.06
N ALA A 38 11.23 24.64 -3.61
CA ALA A 38 10.82 25.91 -2.98
C ALA A 38 9.30 26.00 -2.83
N PHE A 39 8.55 25.57 -3.83
CA PHE A 39 7.09 25.47 -3.75
C PHE A 39 6.63 24.54 -2.63
N THR A 40 7.22 23.34 -2.55
CA THR A 40 6.89 22.32 -1.54
C THR A 40 7.17 22.86 -0.14
N ASP A 41 8.34 23.47 0.09
CA ASP A 41 8.70 24.06 1.38
C ASP A 41 7.72 25.17 1.79
N ALA A 42 7.36 26.07 0.88
CA ALA A 42 6.39 27.10 1.14
C ALA A 42 4.98 26.53 1.43
N TRP A 43 4.59 25.46 0.75
CA TRP A 43 3.33 24.78 0.98
C TRP A 43 3.32 24.12 2.37
N ILE A 44 4.41 23.45 2.76
CA ILE A 44 4.58 22.81 4.07
C ILE A 44 4.47 23.84 5.19
N VAL A 45 5.15 24.98 5.06
CA VAL A 45 5.04 26.07 6.05
C VAL A 45 3.59 26.52 6.21
N ARG A 46 2.89 26.74 5.11
CA ARG A 46 1.48 27.19 5.14
C ARG A 46 0.54 26.14 5.74
N GLN A 47 0.71 24.89 5.37
CA GLN A 47 -0.22 23.82 5.78
C GLN A 47 0.07 23.27 7.17
N TYR A 48 1.33 23.11 7.51
CA TYR A 48 1.75 22.43 8.73
C TYR A 48 2.39 23.35 9.78
N GLY A 49 2.79 24.57 9.40
CA GLY A 49 3.44 25.50 10.30
C GLY A 49 4.85 25.07 10.74
N MET A 50 5.50 24.20 9.99
CA MET A 50 6.86 23.74 10.28
C MET A 50 7.85 24.88 10.16
N ARG A 51 8.82 24.94 11.09
CA ARG A 51 9.94 25.90 11.06
C ARG A 51 11.02 25.50 10.08
N ASP A 52 11.24 24.19 9.93
CA ASP A 52 12.19 23.59 9.01
C ASP A 52 11.45 22.68 8.02
N PRO A 53 10.87 23.26 6.95
CA PRO A 53 10.07 22.51 5.97
C PRO A 53 10.92 21.52 5.16
N ALA A 54 12.23 21.80 4.99
CA ALA A 54 13.12 20.95 4.18
C ALA A 54 13.15 19.51 4.69
N ARG A 55 12.99 19.30 5.99
CA ARG A 55 12.95 17.95 6.59
C ARG A 55 11.77 17.13 6.08
N LEU A 56 10.58 17.75 5.96
CA LEU A 56 9.41 17.06 5.42
C LEU A 56 9.52 16.94 3.89
N THR A 57 10.08 17.94 3.20
CA THR A 57 10.35 17.86 1.76
C THR A 57 11.27 16.68 1.45
N ASP A 58 12.39 16.52 2.17
CA ASP A 58 13.32 15.40 1.99
C ASP A 58 12.68 14.04 2.33
N LEU A 59 11.80 14.01 3.31
CA LEU A 59 11.02 12.81 3.64
C LEU A 59 10.08 12.43 2.48
N LEU A 60 9.38 13.41 1.90
CA LEU A 60 8.49 13.18 0.75
C LEU A 60 9.27 12.73 -0.49
N VAL A 61 10.47 13.27 -0.73
CA VAL A 61 11.35 12.78 -1.81
C VAL A 61 11.69 11.31 -1.61
N ARG A 62 12.13 10.92 -0.41
CA ARG A 62 12.42 9.51 -0.10
C ARG A 62 11.18 8.62 -0.26
N TYR A 63 10.00 9.11 0.11
CA TYR A 63 8.74 8.41 -0.12
C TYR A 63 8.50 8.20 -1.62
N TRP A 64 8.63 9.22 -2.44
CA TRP A 64 8.44 9.12 -3.88
C TRP A 64 9.48 8.22 -4.55
N ASP A 65 10.73 8.26 -4.11
CA ASP A 65 11.80 7.40 -4.61
C ASP A 65 11.54 5.91 -4.31
N LEU A 66 10.93 5.61 -3.16
CA LEU A 66 10.53 4.25 -2.82
C LEU A 66 9.25 3.81 -3.54
N GLU A 67 8.27 4.71 -3.67
CA GLU A 67 6.96 4.41 -4.24
C GLU A 67 7.00 4.28 -5.78
N MET A 68 7.73 5.18 -6.45
CA MET A 68 7.75 5.25 -7.92
C MET A 68 8.23 3.98 -8.61
N PRO A 69 9.33 3.33 -8.19
CA PRO A 69 9.77 2.07 -8.80
C PRO A 69 8.81 0.92 -8.56
N VAL A 70 8.21 0.90 -7.37
CA VAL A 70 7.42 -0.22 -6.86
C VAL A 70 5.95 -0.04 -7.18
N ARG A 71 5.47 1.20 -7.14
CA ARG A 71 4.06 1.57 -7.28
C ARG A 71 3.17 0.64 -6.44
N SER A 72 3.42 0.64 -5.14
CA SER A 72 2.77 -0.27 -4.18
C SER A 72 1.27 -0.35 -4.34
N MET A 73 0.62 0.77 -4.60
CA MET A 73 -0.82 0.84 -4.87
C MET A 73 -1.22 0.03 -6.10
N ILE A 74 -0.47 0.11 -7.21
CA ILE A 74 -0.79 -0.63 -8.45
C ILE A 74 -0.59 -2.12 -8.28
N ILE A 75 0.40 -2.52 -7.47
CA ILE A 75 0.65 -3.93 -7.22
C ILE A 75 -0.47 -4.54 -6.42
N LEU A 76 -0.92 -3.83 -5.41
CA LEU A 76 -2.04 -4.28 -4.60
C LEU A 76 -3.32 -4.35 -5.37
N GLU A 77 -3.60 -3.30 -6.12
CA GLU A 77 -4.73 -3.28 -7.03
C GLU A 77 -4.72 -4.55 -7.90
N ARG A 78 -3.58 -4.90 -8.47
CA ARG A 78 -3.48 -6.11 -9.28
C ARG A 78 -3.51 -7.39 -8.46
N MET A 79 -2.85 -7.42 -7.30
CA MET A 79 -2.88 -8.61 -6.45
C MET A 79 -4.28 -8.87 -5.89
N SER A 80 -5.05 -7.82 -5.56
CA SER A 80 -6.45 -7.96 -5.14
C SER A 80 -7.40 -8.22 -6.31
N GLN A 81 -7.18 -7.61 -7.47
CA GLN A 81 -7.97 -7.84 -8.68
C GLN A 81 -7.82 -9.26 -9.24
N TYR A 82 -6.63 -9.81 -9.20
CA TYR A 82 -6.36 -11.18 -9.67
C TYR A 82 -6.60 -12.22 -8.59
N THR A 83 -7.16 -11.77 -7.43
CA THR A 83 -7.57 -12.67 -6.35
C THR A 83 -6.57 -13.79 -6.12
N ILE A 84 -5.34 -13.39 -5.76
CA ILE A 84 -4.29 -14.36 -5.45
C ILE A 84 -4.74 -15.31 -4.33
N LEU A 85 -5.64 -14.82 -3.45
CA LEU A 85 -6.34 -15.64 -2.48
C LEU A 85 -7.83 -15.34 -2.55
N ASP A 86 -8.59 -16.30 -3.09
CA ASP A 86 -10.05 -16.24 -3.17
C ASP A 86 -10.65 -17.44 -2.45
N GLU A 87 -11.75 -17.24 -1.74
CA GLU A 87 -12.53 -18.32 -1.14
C GLU A 87 -12.90 -19.42 -2.14
N ALA A 88 -13.24 -19.05 -3.37
CA ALA A 88 -13.58 -20.02 -4.42
C ALA A 88 -12.39 -20.91 -4.79
N ILE A 89 -11.18 -20.34 -4.85
CA ILE A 89 -9.94 -21.06 -5.10
C ILE A 89 -9.62 -21.97 -3.92
N LEU A 90 -9.72 -21.47 -2.69
CA LEU A 90 -9.48 -22.25 -1.49
C LEU A 90 -10.48 -23.41 -1.36
N LYS A 91 -11.77 -23.20 -1.63
CA LYS A 91 -12.78 -24.26 -1.70
C LYS A 91 -12.46 -25.31 -2.77
N LYS A 92 -11.96 -24.89 -3.94
CA LYS A 92 -11.54 -25.82 -4.99
C LYS A 92 -10.36 -26.67 -4.52
N ILE A 93 -9.36 -26.08 -3.86
CA ILE A 93 -8.22 -26.81 -3.29
C ILE A 93 -8.69 -27.76 -2.19
N GLU A 94 -9.60 -27.32 -1.33
CA GLU A 94 -10.16 -28.14 -0.25
C GLU A 94 -10.98 -29.34 -0.77
N GLY A 95 -11.63 -29.19 -1.93
CA GLY A 95 -12.34 -30.27 -2.63
C GLY A 95 -11.44 -31.23 -3.42
N ALA A 96 -10.14 -30.94 -3.59
CA ALA A 96 -9.25 -31.80 -4.35
C ALA A 96 -8.93 -33.12 -3.62
N ALA A 97 -8.71 -34.20 -4.37
CA ALA A 97 -8.32 -35.51 -3.81
C ALA A 97 -6.98 -35.41 -3.04
N ASP A 98 -6.01 -34.67 -3.57
CA ASP A 98 -4.77 -34.32 -2.91
C ASP A 98 -4.70 -32.78 -2.73
N LYS A 99 -5.13 -32.33 -1.58
CA LYS A 99 -5.23 -30.91 -1.23
C LYS A 99 -3.87 -30.23 -1.16
N ARG A 100 -2.86 -30.95 -0.60
CA ARG A 100 -1.50 -30.40 -0.47
C ARG A 100 -0.90 -30.13 -1.86
N ARG A 101 -0.97 -31.13 -2.72
CA ARG A 101 -0.49 -31.04 -4.09
C ARG A 101 -1.23 -29.93 -4.87
N ALA A 102 -2.56 -29.86 -4.76
CA ALA A 102 -3.36 -28.82 -5.41
C ALA A 102 -2.96 -27.41 -4.96
N MET A 103 -2.65 -27.20 -3.67
CA MET A 103 -2.15 -25.95 -3.16
C MET A 103 -0.76 -25.61 -3.70
N VAL A 104 0.16 -26.57 -3.71
CA VAL A 104 1.52 -26.37 -4.26
C VAL A 104 1.47 -26.02 -5.74
N GLU A 105 0.67 -26.76 -6.52
CA GLU A 105 0.48 -26.47 -7.95
C GLU A 105 -0.14 -25.11 -8.19
N TYR A 106 -1.14 -24.73 -7.40
CA TYR A 106 -1.75 -23.41 -7.46
C TYR A 106 -0.74 -22.30 -7.20
N VAL A 107 -0.02 -22.36 -6.07
CA VAL A 107 0.96 -21.33 -5.69
C VAL A 107 2.09 -21.21 -6.72
N ARG A 108 2.52 -22.32 -7.32
CA ARG A 108 3.52 -22.32 -8.40
C ARG A 108 2.98 -21.70 -9.70
N SER A 109 1.67 -21.75 -9.92
CA SER A 109 1.04 -21.13 -11.09
C SER A 109 0.83 -19.62 -10.95
N ILE A 110 0.97 -19.06 -9.74
CA ILE A 110 0.82 -17.63 -9.53
C ILE A 110 1.99 -16.89 -10.18
N GLU A 111 1.69 -16.25 -11.28
CA GLU A 111 2.60 -15.27 -11.86
C GLU A 111 2.49 -13.96 -11.07
N VAL A 112 3.61 -13.47 -10.56
CA VAL A 112 3.65 -12.09 -10.07
C VAL A 112 3.34 -11.22 -11.26
N PRO A 113 2.34 -10.31 -11.20
CA PRO A 113 2.08 -9.39 -12.28
C PRO A 113 3.35 -8.57 -12.54
N THR A 114 4.15 -9.02 -13.51
CA THR A 114 5.32 -8.27 -13.97
C THR A 114 4.77 -7.14 -14.81
N GLY A 115 4.67 -5.97 -14.18
CA GLY A 115 3.94 -4.85 -14.69
C GLY A 115 4.41 -4.42 -16.07
N GLY A 116 3.60 -4.56 -17.09
CA GLY A 116 3.74 -3.97 -18.40
C GLY A 116 4.27 -2.52 -18.33
N ARG A 117 3.42 -1.54 -18.53
CA ARG A 117 3.75 -0.09 -18.57
C ARG A 117 4.45 0.47 -17.31
N TYR A 118 4.43 -0.23 -16.18
CA TYR A 118 4.82 0.27 -14.87
C TYR A 118 6.03 -0.42 -14.24
N GLY A 119 6.78 -1.21 -15.00
CA GLY A 119 8.00 -1.87 -14.54
C GLY A 119 7.74 -3.25 -13.93
N LYS A 120 8.84 -3.98 -13.69
CA LYS A 120 8.82 -5.30 -13.05
C LYS A 120 9.04 -5.10 -11.57
N MET A 121 8.09 -5.55 -10.74
CA MET A 121 8.39 -5.75 -9.33
C MET A 121 8.68 -7.22 -9.08
N GLY A 122 9.89 -7.48 -8.64
CA GLY A 122 10.27 -8.82 -8.21
C GLY A 122 9.91 -9.07 -6.74
N ARG A 123 9.62 -10.34 -6.39
CA ARG A 123 9.44 -10.79 -5.00
C ARG A 123 10.57 -10.30 -4.09
N ASP A 124 11.81 -10.27 -4.62
CA ASP A 124 12.99 -9.83 -3.89
C ASP A 124 13.05 -8.31 -3.66
N GLU A 125 12.39 -7.53 -4.49
CA GLU A 125 12.36 -6.08 -4.36
C GLU A 125 11.49 -5.64 -3.18
N LEU A 126 10.33 -6.26 -2.99
CA LEU A 126 9.51 -6.08 -1.79
C LEU A 126 10.31 -6.34 -0.52
N ARG A 127 11.07 -7.43 -0.51
CA ARG A 127 11.90 -7.82 0.64
C ARG A 127 13.05 -6.83 0.89
N ARG A 128 13.72 -6.38 -0.18
CA ARG A 128 14.84 -5.42 -0.06
C ARG A 128 14.39 -4.05 0.41
N ASN A 129 13.19 -3.62 0.01
CA ASN A 129 12.68 -2.29 0.34
C ASN A 129 12.04 -2.22 1.74
N ALA A 130 11.69 -3.34 2.35
CA ALA A 130 11.05 -3.37 3.66
C ALA A 130 11.79 -2.54 4.75
N PRO A 131 13.13 -2.63 4.94
CA PRO A 131 13.83 -1.81 5.92
C PRO A 131 13.81 -0.32 5.61
N ALA A 132 13.74 0.08 4.33
CA ALA A 132 13.64 1.47 3.94
C ALA A 132 12.26 2.05 4.25
N TRP A 133 11.20 1.28 4.04
CA TRP A 133 9.83 1.63 4.42
C TRP A 133 9.68 1.79 5.93
N GLU A 134 10.28 0.89 6.73
CA GLU A 134 10.27 0.99 8.18
C GLU A 134 10.99 2.26 8.67
N ARG A 135 12.13 2.58 8.10
CA ARG A 135 12.84 3.83 8.43
C ARG A 135 12.02 5.06 8.07
N LEU A 136 11.44 5.07 6.85
CA LEU A 136 10.62 6.19 6.40
C LEU A 136 9.41 6.42 7.31
N TRP A 137 8.74 5.35 7.73
CA TRP A 137 7.61 5.40 8.67
C TRP A 137 8.02 5.97 10.03
N LYS A 138 9.14 5.49 10.57
CA LYS A 138 9.71 6.01 11.82
C LYS A 138 10.03 7.50 11.74
N ASP A 139 10.70 7.91 10.66
CA ASP A 139 11.11 9.30 10.45
C ASP A 139 9.88 10.22 10.28
N ALA A 140 8.86 9.76 9.53
CA ALA A 140 7.61 10.50 9.36
C ALA A 140 6.89 10.73 10.69
N ASN A 141 6.78 9.69 11.54
CA ASN A 141 6.18 9.84 12.85
C ASN A 141 6.99 10.78 13.77
N ALA A 142 8.30 10.78 13.67
CA ALA A 142 9.18 11.65 14.44
C ALA A 142 8.98 13.15 14.11
N LEU A 143 8.44 13.49 12.93
CA LEU A 143 8.11 14.88 12.58
C LEU A 143 6.79 15.37 13.19
N THR A 144 5.92 14.48 13.67
CA THR A 144 4.61 14.88 14.22
C THR A 144 4.65 15.99 15.25
N PRO A 145 5.60 16.02 16.22
CA PRO A 145 5.70 17.12 17.21
C PRO A 145 6.06 18.48 16.59
N GLU A 146 6.60 18.53 15.39
CA GLU A 146 6.97 19.75 14.68
C GLU A 146 5.80 20.33 13.85
N ILE A 147 4.76 19.54 13.68
CA ILE A 147 3.53 19.95 13.03
C ILE A 147 2.66 20.72 14.00
N ARG A 148 2.09 21.82 13.56
CA ARG A 148 1.13 22.60 14.36
C ARG A 148 -0.03 21.69 14.80
N SER A 149 -0.42 21.79 16.08
CA SER A 149 -1.37 20.85 16.70
C SER A 149 -2.73 20.77 16.00
N ASP A 150 -3.25 21.91 15.49
CA ASP A 150 -4.50 21.95 14.71
C ASP A 150 -4.38 21.32 13.31
N ARG A 151 -3.19 20.88 12.95
CA ARG A 151 -2.89 20.24 11.65
C ARG A 151 -2.47 18.76 11.77
N HIS A 152 -2.45 18.19 12.96
CA HIS A 152 -2.06 16.79 13.15
C HIS A 152 -2.95 15.82 12.35
N SER A 153 -4.28 16.03 12.32
CA SER A 153 -5.18 15.19 11.50
C SER A 153 -4.88 15.32 10.01
N PHE A 154 -4.61 16.55 9.54
CA PHE A 154 -4.27 16.80 8.15
C PHE A 154 -2.92 16.16 7.78
N TYR A 155 -1.92 16.23 8.68
CA TYR A 155 -0.63 15.56 8.51
C TYR A 155 -0.79 14.03 8.46
N TYR A 156 -1.63 13.48 9.34
CA TYR A 156 -1.96 12.07 9.33
C TYR A 156 -2.56 11.65 7.99
N ASP A 157 -3.60 12.32 7.55
CA ASP A 157 -4.35 11.95 6.35
C ASP A 157 -3.50 12.01 5.07
N PHE A 158 -2.61 13.01 4.97
CA PHE A 158 -1.92 13.30 3.70
C PHE A 158 -0.43 12.92 3.67
N VAL A 159 0.14 12.57 4.80
CA VAL A 159 1.53 12.09 4.86
C VAL A 159 1.61 10.72 5.50
N LEU A 160 1.17 10.60 6.76
CA LEU A 160 1.35 9.35 7.50
C LEU A 160 0.54 8.20 6.89
N LEU A 161 -0.72 8.42 6.52
CA LEU A 161 -1.56 7.39 5.93
C LEU A 161 -1.01 6.88 4.60
N GLN A 162 -0.48 7.78 3.76
CA GLN A 162 0.13 7.39 2.48
C GLN A 162 1.36 6.51 2.68
N ILE A 163 2.25 6.94 3.58
CA ILE A 163 3.44 6.16 3.93
C ILE A 163 3.05 4.84 4.58
N ALA A 164 2.08 4.83 5.51
CA ALA A 164 1.58 3.62 6.14
C ALA A 164 1.03 2.64 5.11
N THR A 165 0.19 3.13 4.19
CA THR A 165 -0.39 2.32 3.13
C THR A 165 0.70 1.65 2.30
N SER A 166 1.62 2.41 1.70
CA SER A 166 2.68 1.85 0.86
C SER A 166 3.61 0.91 1.64
N ARG A 167 3.96 1.27 2.89
CA ARG A 167 4.75 0.42 3.79
C ARG A 167 4.07 -0.92 4.04
N LEU A 168 2.84 -0.88 4.56
CA LEU A 168 2.12 -2.09 4.98
C LEU A 168 1.88 -3.04 3.82
N MET A 169 1.65 -2.48 2.67
CA MET A 169 1.47 -3.23 1.45
C MET A 169 2.74 -3.91 0.97
N ASN A 170 3.89 -3.23 1.04
CA ASN A 170 5.17 -3.84 0.74
C ASN A 170 5.49 -4.98 1.72
N LEU A 171 5.21 -4.79 3.02
CA LEU A 171 5.42 -5.79 4.05
C LEU A 171 4.48 -6.99 3.87
N TRP A 172 3.20 -6.74 3.63
CA TRP A 172 2.21 -7.76 3.32
C TRP A 172 2.61 -8.61 2.11
N GLY A 173 2.88 -7.97 0.98
CA GLY A 173 3.31 -8.69 -0.23
C GLY A 173 4.60 -9.48 -0.02
N GLY A 174 5.55 -8.92 0.74
CA GLY A 174 6.79 -9.61 1.10
C GLY A 174 6.55 -10.90 1.90
N GLU A 175 5.68 -10.86 2.90
CA GLU A 175 5.34 -12.04 3.70
C GLU A 175 4.48 -13.05 2.92
N LEU A 176 3.53 -12.56 2.11
CA LEU A 176 2.72 -13.41 1.25
C LEU A 176 3.59 -14.25 0.29
N PHE A 177 4.60 -13.64 -0.35
CA PHE A 177 5.50 -14.38 -1.22
C PHE A 177 6.47 -15.32 -0.47
N ARG A 178 6.83 -15.00 0.77
CA ARG A 178 7.56 -15.96 1.62
C ARG A 178 6.70 -17.19 1.94
N ALA A 179 5.41 -16.96 2.25
CA ALA A 179 4.47 -18.05 2.44
C ALA A 179 4.36 -18.94 1.19
N PHE A 180 4.26 -18.34 0.01
CA PHE A 180 4.19 -19.09 -1.26
C PHE A 180 5.48 -19.88 -1.57
N ASP A 181 6.64 -19.30 -1.28
CA ASP A 181 7.92 -20.01 -1.41
C ASP A 181 8.00 -21.21 -0.44
N ALA A 182 7.52 -21.02 0.78
CA ALA A 182 7.46 -22.10 1.78
C ALA A 182 6.44 -23.19 1.39
N ILE A 183 5.26 -22.84 0.87
CA ILE A 183 4.28 -23.80 0.33
C ILE A 183 4.87 -24.58 -0.83
N SER A 184 5.55 -23.90 -1.76
CA SER A 184 6.19 -24.54 -2.92
C SER A 184 7.27 -25.55 -2.51
N ALA A 185 7.87 -25.35 -1.34
CA ALA A 185 8.85 -26.25 -0.73
C ALA A 185 8.22 -27.21 0.31
N GLU A 186 6.89 -27.25 0.40
CA GLU A 186 6.10 -28.07 1.33
C GLU A 186 6.40 -27.82 2.83
N ARG A 187 6.95 -26.65 3.16
CA ARG A 187 7.22 -26.21 4.53
C ARG A 187 5.98 -25.49 5.11
N PHE A 188 4.90 -26.25 5.32
CA PHE A 188 3.58 -25.69 5.64
C PHE A 188 3.52 -24.94 6.98
N ALA A 189 4.30 -25.33 8.00
CA ALA A 189 4.37 -24.61 9.26
C ALA A 189 4.95 -23.22 9.08
N GLU A 190 6.09 -23.11 8.37
CA GLU A 190 6.74 -21.85 8.03
C GLU A 190 5.83 -20.97 7.16
N ALA A 191 5.12 -21.58 6.20
CA ALA A 191 4.15 -20.87 5.37
C ALA A 191 3.02 -20.25 6.21
N ALA A 192 2.49 -20.99 7.19
CA ALA A 192 1.49 -20.49 8.10
C ALA A 192 1.99 -19.30 8.93
N ASP A 193 3.24 -19.34 9.41
CA ASP A 193 3.84 -18.24 10.17
C ASP A 193 3.98 -16.97 9.33
N HIS A 194 4.34 -17.10 8.05
CA HIS A 194 4.38 -15.98 7.13
C HIS A 194 2.99 -15.42 6.79
N MET A 195 2.00 -16.30 6.61
CA MET A 195 0.60 -15.87 6.39
C MET A 195 0.01 -15.14 7.61
N GLU A 196 0.33 -15.54 8.84
CA GLU A 196 -0.08 -14.81 10.05
C GLU A 196 0.46 -13.37 10.04
N LYS A 197 1.74 -13.20 9.70
CA LYS A 197 2.34 -11.87 9.59
C LYS A 197 1.70 -11.03 8.47
N ALA A 198 1.45 -11.64 7.31
CA ALA A 198 0.75 -10.96 6.22
C ALA A 198 -0.62 -10.44 6.69
N LYS A 199 -1.39 -11.30 7.35
CA LYS A 199 -2.70 -10.96 7.92
C LYS A 199 -2.63 -9.81 8.94
N ASP A 200 -1.59 -9.76 9.78
CA ASP A 200 -1.42 -8.67 10.73
C ASP A 200 -1.18 -7.33 10.03
N TYR A 201 -0.44 -7.30 8.92
CA TYR A 201 -0.28 -6.08 8.11
C TYR A 201 -1.59 -5.60 7.46
N VAL A 202 -2.46 -6.51 7.02
CA VAL A 202 -3.79 -6.16 6.53
C VAL A 202 -4.63 -5.51 7.62
N ARG A 203 -4.59 -6.05 8.84
CA ARG A 203 -5.30 -5.47 10.01
C ARG A 203 -4.76 -4.08 10.34
N GLU A 204 -3.44 -3.91 10.44
CA GLU A 204 -2.81 -2.61 10.69
C GLU A 204 -3.21 -1.59 9.61
N LEU A 205 -3.30 -2.00 8.34
CA LEU A 205 -3.72 -1.13 7.25
C LEU A 205 -5.20 -0.70 7.41
N ALA A 206 -6.09 -1.62 7.78
CA ALA A 206 -7.49 -1.31 8.05
C ALA A 206 -7.62 -0.29 9.20
N GLU A 207 -6.86 -0.46 10.28
CA GLU A 207 -6.81 0.46 11.41
C GLU A 207 -6.29 1.85 11.00
N CYS A 208 -5.23 1.91 10.20
CA CYS A 208 -4.70 3.16 9.67
C CYS A 208 -5.74 3.92 8.84
N ARG A 209 -6.52 3.25 8.00
CA ARG A 209 -7.59 3.86 7.20
C ARG A 209 -8.76 4.29 8.07
N ALA A 210 -9.22 3.45 9.00
CA ALA A 210 -10.30 3.79 9.92
C ALA A 210 -9.98 5.06 10.72
N ARG A 211 -8.73 5.25 11.14
CA ARG A 211 -8.28 6.47 11.82
C ARG A 211 -8.43 7.74 10.94
N ALA A 212 -8.31 7.62 9.63
CA ALA A 212 -8.47 8.76 8.70
C ALA A 212 -9.93 9.05 8.36
N GLU A 213 -10.87 8.18 8.75
CA GLU A 213 -12.31 8.35 8.53
C GLU A 213 -12.93 9.20 9.62
N HIS A 214 -12.64 10.50 9.62
CA HIS A 214 -13.19 11.45 10.58
C HIS A 214 -13.93 12.63 9.92
N GLY A 215 -14.83 13.26 10.67
CA GLY A 215 -15.61 14.39 10.20
C GLY A 215 -16.38 14.08 8.91
N LYS A 216 -16.21 14.92 7.89
CA LYS A 216 -16.85 14.73 6.57
C LYS A 216 -16.32 13.52 5.78
N TRP A 217 -15.23 12.91 6.24
CA TRP A 217 -14.60 11.76 5.60
C TRP A 217 -15.02 10.42 6.21
N LYS A 218 -16.00 10.42 7.11
CA LYS A 218 -16.56 9.19 7.69
C LYS A 218 -17.11 8.29 6.58
N GLY A 219 -16.68 7.03 6.55
CA GLY A 219 -17.05 6.05 5.52
C GLY A 219 -16.39 6.32 4.15
N TRP A 220 -15.31 7.09 4.10
CA TRP A 220 -14.63 7.39 2.83
C TRP A 220 -14.08 6.15 2.14
N PHE A 221 -13.55 5.21 2.92
CA PHE A 221 -13.01 3.96 2.41
C PHE A 221 -14.05 2.85 2.25
N ASP A 222 -15.32 3.11 2.66
CA ASP A 222 -16.45 2.20 2.41
C ASP A 222 -16.98 2.30 0.96
N GLY A 223 -16.43 3.22 0.17
CA GLY A 223 -16.86 3.54 -1.20
C GLY A 223 -16.84 2.37 -2.18
N ASP A 224 -16.10 1.32 -1.87
CA ASP A 224 -16.08 0.08 -2.62
C ASP A 224 -17.46 -0.62 -2.66
N GLN A 225 -18.32 -0.35 -1.70
CA GLN A 225 -19.70 -0.85 -1.65
C GLN A 225 -20.66 -0.01 -2.52
N LEU A 226 -20.33 1.27 -2.77
CA LEU A 226 -21.19 2.19 -3.51
C LEU A 226 -21.02 2.09 -5.03
N TYR A 227 -19.84 1.65 -5.51
CA TYR A 227 -19.51 1.57 -6.93
C TYR A 227 -18.87 0.22 -7.28
N PRO A 228 -19.69 -0.82 -7.49
CA PRO A 228 -19.14 -2.17 -7.76
C PRO A 228 -18.25 -2.25 -9.01
N TRP A 229 -18.35 -1.31 -9.95
CA TRP A 229 -17.45 -1.23 -11.11
C TRP A 229 -16.15 -0.46 -10.85
N THR A 230 -16.04 0.31 -9.77
CA THR A 230 -14.78 0.97 -9.36
C THR A 230 -13.96 0.08 -8.43
N ASN A 231 -14.52 -1.02 -7.93
CA ASN A 231 -13.81 -2.05 -7.17
C ASN A 231 -12.58 -2.60 -7.88
N HIS A 232 -12.48 -2.38 -9.20
CA HIS A 232 -11.35 -2.80 -10.00
C HIS A 232 -10.15 -1.83 -9.95
N MET A 233 -10.30 -0.64 -9.38
CA MET A 233 -9.24 0.37 -9.41
C MET A 233 -8.66 0.73 -8.04
N TRP A 234 -9.43 0.60 -6.93
CA TRP A 234 -9.03 1.16 -5.63
C TRP A 234 -9.42 0.30 -4.42
N GLY A 235 -10.09 -0.83 -4.63
CA GLY A 235 -10.67 -1.64 -3.57
C GLY A 235 -9.74 -2.72 -3.04
N PHE A 236 -9.05 -2.46 -1.96
CA PHE A 236 -8.52 -3.52 -1.14
C PHE A 236 -9.60 -3.94 -0.14
N HIS A 237 -10.22 -5.09 -0.39
CA HIS A 237 -11.29 -5.64 0.46
C HIS A 237 -10.70 -6.33 1.69
N TYR A 238 -10.45 -5.59 2.75
CA TYR A 238 -9.85 -6.13 3.98
C TYR A 238 -10.55 -7.37 4.51
N GLU A 239 -11.88 -7.35 4.59
CA GLU A 239 -12.66 -8.47 5.13
C GLU A 239 -12.46 -9.73 4.29
N ARG A 240 -12.43 -9.58 2.97
CA ARG A 240 -12.23 -10.67 2.04
C ARG A 240 -10.81 -11.23 2.12
N GLU A 241 -9.81 -10.35 2.14
CA GLU A 241 -8.41 -10.76 2.28
C GLU A 241 -8.19 -11.45 3.64
N LEU A 242 -8.68 -10.86 4.73
CA LEU A 242 -8.57 -11.45 6.07
C LEU A 242 -9.27 -12.80 6.18
N ALA A 243 -10.42 -12.99 5.51
CA ALA A 243 -11.11 -14.27 5.48
C ALA A 243 -10.32 -15.32 4.71
N ALA A 244 -9.82 -14.98 3.52
CA ALA A 244 -9.03 -15.89 2.69
C ALA A 244 -7.71 -16.29 3.36
N GLU A 245 -6.99 -15.32 3.94
CA GLU A 245 -5.76 -15.60 4.70
C GLU A 245 -6.03 -16.47 5.93
N THR A 246 -7.12 -16.22 6.65
CA THR A 246 -7.51 -17.03 7.81
C THR A 246 -7.75 -18.48 7.43
N GLU A 247 -8.47 -18.70 6.32
CA GLU A 247 -8.74 -20.04 5.84
C GLU A 247 -7.46 -20.75 5.36
N MET A 248 -6.59 -20.03 4.66
CA MET A 248 -5.30 -20.59 4.24
C MET A 248 -4.42 -20.98 5.43
N ILE A 249 -4.34 -20.14 6.47
CA ILE A 249 -3.61 -20.45 7.70
C ILE A 249 -4.18 -21.73 8.34
N ARG A 250 -5.51 -21.85 8.44
CA ARG A 250 -6.17 -23.06 8.98
C ARG A 250 -5.74 -24.32 8.23
N MET A 251 -5.74 -24.27 6.91
CA MET A 251 -5.34 -25.40 6.07
C MET A 251 -3.86 -25.74 6.28
N LEU A 252 -2.97 -24.76 6.25
CA LEU A 252 -1.51 -24.94 6.42
C LEU A 252 -1.17 -25.52 7.80
N ARG A 253 -1.79 -25.03 8.87
CA ARG A 253 -1.62 -25.57 10.23
C ARG A 253 -2.11 -27.02 10.34
N ALA A 254 -3.25 -27.35 9.73
CA ALA A 254 -3.76 -28.71 9.71
C ALA A 254 -2.84 -29.69 8.96
N TRP A 255 -2.12 -29.20 7.93
CA TRP A 255 -1.17 -30.02 7.17
C TRP A 255 0.19 -30.16 7.85
N SER A 256 0.62 -29.15 8.61
CA SER A 256 1.87 -29.20 9.37
C SER A 256 1.82 -30.15 10.57
N ALA A 257 0.62 -30.38 11.13
CA ALA A 257 0.41 -31.26 12.26
C ALA A 257 0.37 -32.76 11.91
N ARG A 258 0.39 -33.11 10.61
CA ARG A 258 0.38 -34.51 10.16
C ARG A 258 1.74 -34.87 9.60
N PRO A 259 2.43 -35.87 10.21
CA PRO A 259 3.68 -36.38 9.69
C PRO A 259 3.51 -36.99 8.28
#